data_c1a8069075b69c4fc5bc3a228f0c48be
#
_entry.id   c1a8069075b69c4fc5bc3a228f0c48be
#
_cell.length_a   1.000
_cell.length_b   1.000
_cell.length_c   1.000
_cell.angle_alpha   90.00
_cell.angle_beta   90.00
_cell.angle_gamma   90.00
#
_symmetry.space_group_name_H-M   'P 1'
#
loop_
_entity.id
_entity.type
_entity.pdbx_description
1 polymer ?
#
loop_
_entity_poly.entity_id
_entity_poly.type
_entity_poly.pdbx_seq_one_letter_code
_entity_poly.pdbx_strand_id
1 'polypeptide(L)'
;VGSEMCIRDRYYRDAKYVYPKHKTSSGKKDFWARGDGWVLAGLAKVLKDLPADYEHRSFFVNKYVKLAEAVAAIQQPEGYWTRSMMDPTHAPGPETSGTAFFTYGFLWGINNGYLDEAVYKPVIDKAWNYLTKTALQKNGKIGYVQPIGEKAIPGQVVDADSEANFGVGAFLLAACEYVRYLE
;
A
#
# COMPACT_ATOMS: atom_id res chain seq x y z
N VAL A 1 4.68 -3.15 -26.23
CA VAL A 1 5.25 -3.95 -25.13
C VAL A 1 4.99 -3.27 -23.79
N GLY A 2 3.83 -2.71 -23.54
CA GLY A 2 3.51 -2.00 -22.30
C GLY A 2 2.21 -2.43 -21.62
N SER A 3 1.44 -3.32 -22.23
CA SER A 3 0.05 -3.52 -21.84
C SER A 3 -0.19 -4.64 -20.83
N GLU A 4 0.79 -5.48 -20.52
CA GLU A 4 0.59 -6.63 -19.63
C GLU A 4 1.21 -6.48 -18.24
N MET A 5 2.08 -5.50 -18.01
CA MET A 5 2.63 -5.23 -16.67
C MET A 5 1.66 -4.47 -15.77
N CYS A 6 0.62 -3.86 -16.34
CA CYS A 6 -0.48 -3.23 -15.63
C CYS A 6 -1.75 -4.01 -15.91
N ILE A 7 -2.17 -4.86 -15.01
CA ILE A 7 -3.55 -5.28 -14.99
C ILE A 7 -4.34 -4.11 -14.39
N ARG A 8 -4.73 -3.21 -15.23
CA ARG A 8 -5.60 -2.01 -15.06
C ARG A 8 -5.61 -1.29 -13.69
N ASP A 9 -5.30 -1.98 -12.57
CA ASP A 9 -5.56 -1.53 -11.21
C ASP A 9 -4.47 -1.86 -10.15
N ARG A 10 -3.49 -2.75 -10.44
CA ARG A 10 -2.36 -3.11 -9.57
C ARG A 10 -1.12 -3.34 -10.40
N TYR A 11 0.06 -3.34 -9.74
CA TYR A 11 1.34 -3.36 -10.42
C TYR A 11 2.18 -4.57 -10.00
N TYR A 12 2.74 -5.27 -10.98
CA TYR A 12 3.85 -6.18 -10.73
C TYR A 12 5.13 -5.39 -10.53
N ARG A 13 6.00 -5.86 -9.65
CA ARG A 13 7.28 -5.20 -9.43
C ARG A 13 8.09 -5.03 -10.71
N ASP A 14 8.19 -6.10 -11.51
CA ASP A 14 8.86 -6.12 -12.81
C ASP A 14 8.41 -7.34 -13.64
N ALA A 15 8.98 -7.50 -14.83
CA ALA A 15 8.62 -8.56 -15.78
C ALA A 15 8.88 -9.99 -15.27
N LYS A 16 9.68 -10.19 -14.21
CA LYS A 16 9.91 -11.53 -13.63
C LYS A 16 8.69 -12.03 -12.87
N TYR A 17 7.88 -11.09 -12.32
CA TYR A 17 6.76 -11.40 -11.43
C TYR A 17 5.40 -11.34 -12.12
N VAL A 18 5.36 -11.17 -13.44
CA VAL A 18 4.10 -11.17 -14.22
C VAL A 18 3.52 -12.57 -14.29
N TYR A 19 2.21 -12.68 -13.97
CA TYR A 19 1.44 -13.92 -14.14
C TYR A 19 1.33 -14.29 -15.64
N PRO A 20 1.40 -15.58 -16.01
CA PRO A 20 1.53 -16.78 -15.17
C PRO A 20 2.96 -17.22 -14.88
N LYS A 21 3.97 -16.45 -15.31
CA LYS A 21 5.40 -16.77 -15.10
C LYS A 21 5.74 -16.83 -13.61
N HIS A 22 5.16 -15.94 -12.81
CA HIS A 22 5.18 -15.94 -11.35
C HIS A 22 3.76 -16.01 -10.81
N LYS A 23 3.55 -16.83 -9.77
CA LYS A 23 2.27 -17.03 -9.10
C LYS A 23 2.48 -17.44 -7.65
N THR A 24 1.45 -17.25 -6.83
CA THR A 24 1.44 -17.70 -5.43
C THR A 24 1.39 -19.21 -5.31
N SER A 25 1.53 -19.75 -4.10
CA SER A 25 1.42 -21.19 -3.81
C SER A 25 0.08 -21.78 -4.26
N SER A 26 -1.00 -20.98 -4.22
CA SER A 26 -2.34 -21.38 -4.67
C SER A 26 -2.62 -21.04 -6.13
N GLY A 27 -1.61 -20.61 -6.89
CA GLY A 27 -1.72 -20.33 -8.32
C GLY A 27 -2.32 -18.96 -8.67
N LYS A 28 -2.49 -18.05 -7.71
CA LYS A 28 -3.02 -16.71 -7.93
C LYS A 28 -1.95 -15.73 -8.39
N LYS A 29 -2.37 -14.56 -8.90
CA LYS A 29 -1.49 -13.43 -9.18
C LYS A 29 -0.87 -12.93 -7.87
N ASP A 30 0.43 -12.67 -7.87
CA ASP A 30 1.15 -12.19 -6.70
C ASP A 30 1.47 -10.70 -6.84
N PHE A 31 0.62 -9.87 -6.24
CA PHE A 31 0.84 -8.43 -6.11
C PHE A 31 1.39 -8.14 -4.71
N TRP A 32 2.54 -7.52 -4.67
CA TRP A 32 3.29 -7.30 -3.45
C TRP A 32 2.88 -5.99 -2.78
N ALA A 33 2.36 -6.06 -1.53
CA ALA A 33 1.79 -4.91 -0.82
C ALA A 33 2.74 -3.71 -0.75
N ARG A 34 4.00 -3.89 -0.36
CA ARG A 34 4.97 -2.80 -0.34
C ARG A 34 5.28 -2.25 -1.73
N GLY A 35 5.28 -3.11 -2.76
CA GLY A 35 5.46 -2.69 -4.15
C GLY A 35 4.36 -1.74 -4.60
N ASP A 36 3.11 -2.15 -4.49
CA ASP A 36 1.95 -1.30 -4.80
C ASP A 36 1.83 -0.09 -3.86
N GLY A 37 2.27 -0.23 -2.60
CA GLY A 37 2.38 0.87 -1.66
C GLY A 37 3.31 1.99 -2.15
N TRP A 38 4.49 1.64 -2.67
CA TRP A 38 5.39 2.60 -3.30
C TRP A 38 4.76 3.27 -4.51
N VAL A 39 3.99 2.53 -5.34
CA VAL A 39 3.33 3.09 -6.51
C VAL A 39 2.25 4.09 -6.10
N LEU A 40 1.39 3.74 -5.13
CA LEU A 40 0.33 4.65 -4.67
C LEU A 40 0.90 5.92 -4.05
N ALA A 41 1.89 5.78 -3.14
CA ALA A 41 2.57 6.90 -2.53
C ALA A 41 3.34 7.76 -3.56
N GLY A 42 3.96 7.12 -4.55
CA GLY A 42 4.65 7.80 -5.65
C GLY A 42 3.68 8.61 -6.52
N LEU A 43 2.52 8.04 -6.87
CA LEU A 43 1.49 8.74 -7.63
C LEU A 43 0.94 9.95 -6.86
N ALA A 44 0.70 9.82 -5.55
CA ALA A 44 0.30 10.94 -4.70
C ALA A 44 1.35 12.08 -4.73
N LYS A 45 2.63 11.75 -4.60
CA LYS A 45 3.72 12.74 -4.69
C LYS A 45 3.83 13.38 -6.08
N VAL A 46 3.72 12.59 -7.14
CA VAL A 46 3.71 13.12 -8.52
C VAL A 46 2.54 14.10 -8.71
N LEU A 47 1.34 13.71 -8.28
CA LEU A 47 0.15 14.57 -8.42
C LEU A 47 0.22 15.84 -7.57
N LYS A 48 0.94 15.81 -6.44
CA LYS A 48 1.20 16.98 -5.61
C LYS A 48 2.04 18.03 -6.37
N ASP A 49 3.09 17.60 -7.06
CA ASP A 49 4.07 18.49 -7.67
C ASP A 49 3.79 18.79 -9.16
N LEU A 50 2.94 17.97 -9.80
CA LEU A 50 2.59 18.11 -11.21
C LEU A 50 1.69 19.35 -11.42
N PRO A 51 2.00 20.24 -12.39
CA PRO A 51 1.15 21.41 -12.71
C PRO A 51 -0.29 21.01 -12.99
N ALA A 52 -1.24 21.87 -12.58
CA ALA A 52 -2.67 21.57 -12.75
C ALA A 52 -3.10 21.48 -14.21
N ASP A 53 -2.43 22.22 -15.09
CA ASP A 53 -2.64 22.29 -16.54
C ASP A 53 -1.78 21.31 -17.35
N TYR A 54 -1.03 20.42 -16.68
CA TYR A 54 -0.22 19.41 -17.40
C TYR A 54 -1.13 18.49 -18.23
N GLU A 55 -0.86 18.41 -19.53
CA GLU A 55 -1.72 17.72 -20.53
C GLU A 55 -2.03 16.26 -20.19
N HIS A 56 -1.12 15.55 -19.48
CA HIS A 56 -1.28 14.14 -19.10
C HIS A 56 -1.66 13.96 -17.63
N ARG A 57 -2.01 15.03 -16.88
CA ARG A 57 -2.38 14.94 -15.47
C ARG A 57 -3.51 13.93 -15.22
N SER A 58 -4.53 13.91 -16.09
CA SER A 58 -5.66 13.00 -16.00
C SER A 58 -5.25 11.52 -16.06
N PHE A 59 -4.19 11.18 -16.77
CA PHE A 59 -3.63 9.82 -16.80
C PHE A 59 -3.15 9.40 -15.41
N PHE A 60 -2.39 10.27 -14.71
CA PHE A 60 -1.88 9.96 -13.35
C PHE A 60 -3.01 9.90 -12.33
N VAL A 61 -3.98 10.81 -12.38
CA VAL A 61 -5.19 10.78 -11.54
C VAL A 61 -5.93 9.46 -11.73
N ASN A 62 -6.18 9.03 -12.96
CA ASN A 62 -6.88 7.77 -13.25
C ASN A 62 -6.12 6.55 -12.69
N LYS A 63 -4.80 6.53 -12.83
CA LYS A 63 -3.96 5.45 -12.28
C LYS A 63 -4.00 5.42 -10.76
N TYR A 64 -3.92 6.59 -10.12
CA TYR A 64 -4.00 6.74 -8.68
C TYR A 64 -5.34 6.24 -8.13
N VAL A 65 -6.47 6.73 -8.67
CA VAL A 65 -7.81 6.35 -8.22
C VAL A 65 -8.05 4.84 -8.39
N LYS A 66 -7.73 4.28 -9.56
CA LYS A 66 -7.90 2.84 -9.80
C LYS A 66 -7.07 1.95 -8.88
N LEU A 67 -5.84 2.35 -8.59
CA LEU A 67 -5.01 1.61 -7.63
C LEU A 67 -5.59 1.72 -6.21
N ALA A 68 -6.04 2.92 -5.82
CA ALA A 68 -6.67 3.14 -4.52
C ALA A 68 -7.92 2.26 -4.34
N GLU A 69 -8.83 2.22 -5.32
CA GLU A 69 -10.02 1.36 -5.32
C GLU A 69 -9.65 -0.12 -5.18
N ALA A 70 -8.72 -0.58 -6.02
CA ALA A 70 -8.32 -1.99 -6.04
C ALA A 70 -7.67 -2.44 -4.74
N VAL A 71 -6.87 -1.57 -4.11
CA VAL A 71 -6.20 -1.86 -2.84
C VAL A 71 -7.20 -1.81 -1.67
N ALA A 72 -8.09 -0.82 -1.63
CA ALA A 72 -9.10 -0.72 -0.57
C ALA A 72 -9.99 -1.96 -0.50
N ALA A 73 -10.37 -2.52 -1.65
CA ALA A 73 -11.25 -3.68 -1.77
C ALA A 73 -10.69 -4.99 -1.17
N ILE A 74 -9.39 -5.05 -0.90
CA ILE A 74 -8.70 -6.28 -0.43
C ILE A 74 -8.04 -6.11 0.94
N GLN A 75 -8.41 -5.08 1.70
CA GLN A 75 -7.98 -4.90 3.08
C GLN A 75 -8.41 -6.08 3.94
N GLN A 76 -7.53 -6.56 4.81
CA GLN A 76 -7.90 -7.58 5.80
C GLN A 76 -8.82 -7.01 6.88
N PRO A 77 -9.67 -7.83 7.49
CA PRO A 77 -10.59 -7.37 8.56
C PRO A 77 -9.90 -6.61 9.69
N GLU A 78 -8.67 -7.00 10.02
CA GLU A 78 -7.84 -6.39 11.06
C GLU A 78 -7.21 -5.06 10.67
N GLY A 79 -7.41 -4.60 9.42
CA GLY A 79 -7.00 -3.29 8.93
C GLY A 79 -5.67 -3.23 8.20
N TYR A 80 -4.91 -4.31 8.13
CA TYR A 80 -3.65 -4.38 7.38
C TYR A 80 -3.83 -5.00 5.99
N TRP A 81 -2.77 -5.02 5.20
CA TRP A 81 -2.61 -5.83 4.00
C TRP A 81 -1.51 -6.86 4.19
N THR A 82 -1.75 -8.07 3.68
CA THR A 82 -0.74 -9.13 3.66
C THR A 82 0.30 -8.86 2.58
N ARG A 83 1.50 -9.45 2.73
CA ARG A 83 2.60 -9.31 1.76
C ARG A 83 2.19 -9.66 0.33
N SER A 84 1.43 -10.75 0.15
CA SER A 84 0.77 -11.11 -1.10
C SER A 84 -0.70 -10.70 -1.01
N MET A 85 -1.08 -9.62 -1.67
CA MET A 85 -2.39 -9.00 -1.47
C MET A 85 -3.54 -9.84 -1.99
N MET A 86 -3.35 -10.59 -3.10
CA MET A 86 -4.40 -11.41 -3.69
C MET A 86 -4.47 -12.83 -3.12
N ASP A 87 -3.50 -13.20 -2.30
CA ASP A 87 -3.43 -14.49 -1.66
C ASP A 87 -2.89 -14.38 -0.23
N PRO A 88 -3.74 -14.00 0.72
CA PRO A 88 -3.33 -13.86 2.12
C PRO A 88 -2.71 -15.11 2.72
N THR A 89 -2.99 -16.29 2.18
CA THR A 89 -2.44 -17.56 2.66
C THR A 89 -1.03 -17.86 2.15
N HIS A 90 -0.60 -17.19 1.08
CA HIS A 90 0.74 -17.38 0.51
C HIS A 90 1.85 -16.86 1.43
N ALA A 91 1.65 -15.70 2.02
CA ALA A 91 2.55 -15.10 2.99
C ALA A 91 1.72 -14.40 4.07
N PRO A 92 1.15 -15.16 5.03
CA PRO A 92 0.18 -14.66 5.99
C PRO A 92 0.77 -13.66 6.98
N GLY A 93 -0.11 -12.90 7.61
CA GLY A 93 0.23 -11.87 8.59
C GLY A 93 0.43 -10.50 7.97
N PRO A 94 0.55 -9.47 8.80
CA PRO A 94 0.59 -8.09 8.38
C PRO A 94 1.88 -7.72 7.64
N GLU A 95 1.79 -6.68 6.81
CA GLU A 95 2.94 -5.98 6.23
C GLU A 95 2.77 -4.48 6.46
N THR A 96 3.48 -3.97 7.47
CA THR A 96 3.29 -2.61 7.99
C THR A 96 3.69 -1.53 6.98
N SER A 97 4.76 -1.72 6.22
CA SER A 97 5.21 -0.68 5.27
C SER A 97 4.22 -0.45 4.14
N GLY A 98 3.67 -1.51 3.55
CA GLY A 98 2.60 -1.41 2.55
C GLY A 98 1.33 -0.81 3.14
N THR A 99 0.92 -1.28 4.32
CA THR A 99 -0.25 -0.74 5.04
C THR A 99 -0.10 0.76 5.28
N ALA A 100 1.06 1.22 5.73
CA ALA A 100 1.32 2.64 5.97
C ALA A 100 1.33 3.47 4.67
N PHE A 101 1.93 2.97 3.59
CA PHE A 101 1.88 3.66 2.29
C PHE A 101 0.47 3.76 1.73
N PHE A 102 -0.35 2.72 1.87
CA PHE A 102 -1.76 2.78 1.46
C PHE A 102 -2.54 3.79 2.29
N THR A 103 -2.35 3.78 3.62
CA THR A 103 -2.98 4.76 4.51
C THR A 103 -2.57 6.19 4.15
N TYR A 104 -1.29 6.45 3.91
CA TYR A 104 -0.79 7.72 3.39
C TYR A 104 -1.50 8.11 2.08
N GLY A 105 -1.53 7.17 1.11
CA GLY A 105 -2.16 7.42 -0.18
C GLY A 105 -3.64 7.79 -0.04
N PHE A 106 -4.42 7.02 0.73
CA PHE A 106 -5.85 7.31 0.94
C PHE A 106 -6.09 8.66 1.63
N LEU A 107 -5.35 8.96 2.70
CA LEU A 107 -5.45 10.25 3.40
C LEU A 107 -5.10 11.41 2.49
N TRP A 108 -3.99 11.30 1.75
CA TRP A 108 -3.60 12.32 0.78
C TRP A 108 -4.70 12.54 -0.27
N GLY A 109 -5.34 11.47 -0.72
CA GLY A 109 -6.43 11.54 -1.69
C GLY A 109 -7.66 12.26 -1.17
N ILE A 110 -8.07 12.01 0.07
CA ILE A 110 -9.17 12.73 0.72
C ILE A 110 -8.79 14.19 0.91
N ASN A 111 -7.64 14.48 1.51
CA ASN A 111 -7.14 15.84 1.79
C ASN A 111 -7.01 16.71 0.53
N ASN A 112 -6.89 16.11 -0.66
CA ASN A 112 -6.75 16.81 -1.93
C ASN A 112 -7.95 16.61 -2.89
N GLY A 113 -9.05 16.01 -2.42
CA GLY A 113 -10.30 15.90 -3.18
C GLY A 113 -10.28 14.88 -4.33
N TYR A 114 -9.35 13.91 -4.33
CA TYR A 114 -9.27 12.84 -5.32
C TYR A 114 -10.05 11.59 -4.93
N LEU A 115 -10.27 11.39 -3.64
CA LEU A 115 -10.97 10.23 -3.08
C LEU A 115 -12.14 10.68 -2.20
N ASP A 116 -13.26 9.96 -2.27
CA ASP A 116 -14.44 10.21 -1.46
C ASP A 116 -14.21 9.74 -0.01
N GLU A 117 -14.31 10.67 0.93
CA GLU A 117 -14.14 10.39 2.36
C GLU A 117 -15.10 9.29 2.85
N ALA A 118 -16.35 9.32 2.44
CA ALA A 118 -17.35 8.34 2.90
C ALA A 118 -16.97 6.90 2.52
N VAL A 119 -16.26 6.73 1.40
CA VAL A 119 -15.79 5.42 0.92
C VAL A 119 -14.52 4.99 1.64
N TYR A 120 -13.55 5.88 1.79
CA TYR A 120 -12.20 5.52 2.25
C TYR A 120 -11.99 5.66 3.75
N LYS A 121 -12.77 6.48 4.45
CA LYS A 121 -12.66 6.64 5.90
C LYS A 121 -12.73 5.31 6.67
N PRO A 122 -13.68 4.41 6.40
CA PRO A 122 -13.72 3.12 7.11
C PRO A 122 -12.48 2.24 6.89
N VAL A 123 -11.85 2.34 5.70
CA VAL A 123 -10.60 1.64 5.37
C VAL A 123 -9.44 2.25 6.14
N ILE A 124 -9.36 3.58 6.17
CA ILE A 124 -8.33 4.35 6.89
C ILE A 124 -8.43 4.09 8.40
N ASP A 125 -9.62 4.14 8.98
CA ASP A 125 -9.84 3.94 10.42
C ASP A 125 -9.30 2.58 10.88
N LYS A 126 -9.57 1.52 10.12
CA LYS A 126 -9.04 0.18 10.41
C LYS A 126 -7.52 0.13 10.27
N ALA A 127 -6.99 0.69 9.19
CA ALA A 127 -5.54 0.71 8.95
C ALA A 127 -4.81 1.54 10.02
N TRP A 128 -5.34 2.68 10.39
CA TRP A 128 -4.79 3.54 11.44
C TRP A 128 -4.82 2.88 12.81
N ASN A 129 -5.91 2.19 13.12
CA ASN A 129 -6.00 1.39 14.35
C ASN A 129 -4.92 0.29 14.38
N TYR A 130 -4.73 -0.46 13.28
CA TYR A 130 -3.65 -1.43 13.17
C TYR A 130 -2.27 -0.77 13.35
N LEU A 131 -2.01 0.32 12.63
CA LEU A 131 -0.72 1.03 12.67
C LEU A 131 -0.36 1.53 14.06
N THR A 132 -1.36 2.07 14.81
CA THR A 132 -1.13 2.71 16.13
C THR A 132 -1.27 1.75 17.31
N LYS A 133 -2.01 0.65 17.18
CA LYS A 133 -2.26 -0.29 18.28
C LYS A 133 -1.49 -1.60 18.18
N THR A 134 -1.05 -1.95 16.95
CA THR A 134 -0.35 -3.22 16.70
C THR A 134 1.07 -2.99 16.16
N ALA A 135 1.23 -2.18 15.11
CA ALA A 135 2.53 -1.96 14.50
C ALA A 135 3.45 -1.09 15.36
N LEU A 136 2.92 0.00 15.93
CA LEU A 136 3.66 0.86 16.86
C LEU A 136 3.81 0.16 18.21
N GLN A 137 5.03 -0.22 18.55
CA GLN A 137 5.38 -0.88 19.80
C GLN A 137 5.53 0.13 20.96
N LYS A 138 5.41 -0.33 22.20
CA LYS A 138 5.53 0.52 23.41
C LYS A 138 6.87 1.26 23.52
N ASN A 139 7.91 0.71 22.92
CA ASN A 139 9.25 1.31 22.88
C ASN A 139 9.47 2.28 21.71
N GLY A 140 8.43 2.57 20.92
CA GLY A 140 8.48 3.46 19.76
C GLY A 140 8.91 2.78 18.44
N LYS A 141 9.23 1.49 18.44
CA LYS A 141 9.53 0.74 17.20
C LYS A 141 8.27 0.58 16.34
N ILE A 142 8.47 0.57 15.03
CA ILE A 142 7.43 0.14 14.06
C ILE A 142 7.76 -1.28 13.63
N GLY A 143 7.00 -2.23 14.19
CA GLY A 143 7.17 -3.66 13.91
C GLY A 143 6.38 -4.16 12.71
N TYR A 144 6.46 -5.47 12.46
CA TYR A 144 5.78 -6.16 11.36
C TYR A 144 6.14 -5.61 9.98
N VAL A 145 7.34 -5.09 9.81
CA VAL A 145 7.87 -4.62 8.53
C VAL A 145 8.61 -5.76 7.86
N GLN A 146 8.14 -6.21 6.71
CA GLN A 146 8.88 -7.20 5.93
C GLN A 146 10.31 -6.69 5.65
N PRO A 147 11.37 -7.47 5.92
CA PRO A 147 12.75 -7.10 5.57
C PRO A 147 12.90 -6.72 4.10
N ILE A 148 14.03 -6.12 3.75
CA ILE A 148 14.32 -5.73 2.36
C ILE A 148 14.14 -6.94 1.44
N GLY A 149 13.43 -6.75 0.34
CA GLY A 149 13.05 -7.84 -0.55
C GLY A 149 12.36 -7.33 -1.80
N GLU A 150 11.88 -8.25 -2.62
CA GLU A 150 11.32 -7.95 -3.93
C GLU A 150 9.97 -8.61 -4.21
N LYS A 151 9.46 -9.41 -3.29
CA LYS A 151 8.17 -10.14 -3.41
C LYS A 151 7.67 -10.61 -2.04
N ALA A 152 6.47 -11.13 -1.99
CA ALA A 152 6.00 -11.93 -0.86
C ALA A 152 6.80 -13.26 -0.79
N ILE A 153 7.28 -13.61 0.40
CA ILE A 153 8.08 -14.82 0.62
C ILE A 153 7.33 -15.72 1.60
N PRO A 154 6.87 -16.92 1.16
CA PRO A 154 6.24 -17.88 2.05
C PRO A 154 7.19 -18.31 3.17
N GLY A 155 6.66 -18.44 4.39
CA GLY A 155 7.44 -18.86 5.56
C GLY A 155 8.42 -17.83 6.12
N GLN A 156 8.54 -16.65 5.51
CA GLN A 156 9.35 -15.56 6.08
C GLN A 156 8.71 -15.06 7.36
N VAL A 157 9.45 -15.07 8.46
CA VAL A 157 9.01 -14.50 9.74
C VAL A 157 8.97 -12.97 9.60
N VAL A 158 7.81 -12.39 9.92
CA VAL A 158 7.60 -10.95 10.03
C VAL A 158 6.74 -10.72 11.27
N ASP A 159 7.34 -10.18 12.32
CA ASP A 159 6.78 -10.06 13.65
C ASP A 159 7.00 -8.65 14.24
N ALA A 160 6.70 -8.48 15.52
CA ALA A 160 6.83 -7.21 16.23
C ALA A 160 8.28 -6.67 16.25
N ASP A 161 9.28 -7.53 16.13
CA ASP A 161 10.69 -7.16 16.12
C ASP A 161 11.23 -6.91 14.71
N SER A 162 10.46 -7.25 13.69
CA SER A 162 10.82 -7.03 12.28
C SER A 162 10.63 -5.56 11.91
N GLU A 163 11.73 -4.82 11.82
CA GLU A 163 11.75 -3.37 11.55
C GLU A 163 12.63 -3.00 10.36
N ALA A 164 12.34 -1.86 9.73
CA ALA A 164 13.19 -1.27 8.70
C ALA A 164 12.89 0.23 8.53
N ASN A 165 13.90 1.01 8.14
CA ASN A 165 13.80 2.47 7.99
C ASN A 165 12.66 2.91 7.06
N PHE A 166 12.42 2.18 5.97
CA PHE A 166 11.32 2.48 5.05
C PHE A 166 9.93 2.24 5.68
N GLY A 167 9.80 1.32 6.64
CA GLY A 167 8.58 1.13 7.41
C GLY A 167 8.28 2.33 8.31
N VAL A 168 9.30 2.83 9.02
CA VAL A 168 9.20 4.06 9.81
C VAL A 168 8.86 5.26 8.92
N GLY A 169 9.54 5.41 7.78
CA GLY A 169 9.28 6.49 6.83
C GLY A 169 7.84 6.47 6.30
N ALA A 170 7.32 5.30 5.95
CA ALA A 170 5.94 5.13 5.50
C ALA A 170 4.93 5.49 6.61
N PHE A 171 5.19 5.03 7.85
CA PHE A 171 4.37 5.36 9.01
C PHE A 171 4.31 6.87 9.25
N LEU A 172 5.46 7.56 9.21
CA LEU A 172 5.52 9.02 9.38
C LEU A 172 4.79 9.77 8.28
N LEU A 173 4.87 9.32 7.02
CA LEU A 173 4.08 9.89 5.93
C LEU A 173 2.58 9.78 6.20
N ALA A 174 2.10 8.60 6.63
CA ALA A 174 0.71 8.39 7.00
C ALA A 174 0.30 9.27 8.19
N ALA A 175 1.15 9.37 9.21
CA ALA A 175 0.89 10.20 10.39
C ALA A 175 0.77 11.70 10.04
N CYS A 176 1.65 12.22 9.19
CA CYS A 176 1.58 13.62 8.74
C CYS A 176 0.29 13.91 7.97
N GLU A 177 -0.14 13.01 7.07
CA GLU A 177 -1.41 13.20 6.36
C GLU A 177 -2.63 13.00 7.26
N TYR A 178 -2.53 12.15 8.29
CA TYR A 178 -3.60 11.98 9.27
C TYR A 178 -3.80 13.24 10.12
N VAL A 179 -2.72 13.92 10.52
CA VAL A 179 -2.80 15.22 11.22
C VAL A 179 -3.52 16.25 10.34
N ARG A 180 -3.14 16.34 9.06
CA ARG A 180 -3.81 17.23 8.09
C ARG A 180 -5.29 16.92 7.88
N TYR A 181 -5.65 15.65 7.96
CA TYR A 181 -7.04 15.22 7.85
C TYR A 181 -7.89 15.66 9.07
N LEU A 182 -7.27 15.83 10.23
CA LEU A 182 -7.95 16.27 11.46
C LEU A 182 -8.08 17.80 11.60
N GLU A 183 -7.31 18.58 10.82
CA GLU A 183 -7.37 20.05 10.76
C GLU A 183 -8.54 20.56 9.91
#